data_c7ad8ab59c105864f3d44043e662cbf7
#
_entry.id   c7ad8ab59c105864f3d44043e662cbf7
#
_cell.length_a   1.000
_cell.length_b   1.000
_cell.length_c   1.000
_cell.angle_alpha   90.00
_cell.angle_beta   90.00
_cell.angle_gamma   90.00
#
_symmetry.space_group_name_H-M   'P 1'
#
loop_
_entity.id
_entity.type
_entity.pdbx_description
1 polymer ?
#
loop_
_entity_poly.entity_id
_entity_poly.type
_entity_poly.pdbx_seq_one_letter_code
_entity_poly.pdbx_strand_id
1 'polypeptide(L)'
;HLTSVGSEVDCQRVASGIWTRTHNRDYRFKNAQQMPQLFYLPDIYARGFDDASDWGWTQTLQTAATEIENELNNALPLIRAQGRPYLPAGSQTDGSLAALAGSLNWTALDLFIDGRPNSELIPHFPKTLAALLQAPLYGLDENPFEVFFSLLRPGQHISPHFGLSNHSLTVHLPLVIPENCWLRVGEETRQWVPGKITVFDDTFIHEARNESAEERIVLIFSIWHPDLTNAEREAVKRAFRSRREWLAQRRIP
;
A
#
# COMPACT_ATOMS: atom_id res chain seq x y z
N HIS A 1 -22.45 16.27 2.05
CA HIS A 1 -21.09 16.50 2.59
C HIS A 1 -20.00 16.61 1.51
N LEU A 2 -20.18 15.99 0.31
CA LEU A 2 -19.20 16.08 -0.80
C LEU A 2 -19.27 17.40 -1.58
N THR A 3 -20.43 18.05 -1.57
CA THR A 3 -20.71 19.28 -2.34
C THR A 3 -19.99 20.55 -1.83
N SER A 4 -19.31 20.49 -0.68
CA SER A 4 -18.58 21.64 -0.12
C SER A 4 -17.07 21.63 -0.49
N VAL A 5 -16.62 20.70 -1.30
CA VAL A 5 -15.22 20.56 -1.75
C VAL A 5 -15.17 20.66 -3.27
N GLY A 6 -14.86 21.81 -3.79
CA GLY A 6 -14.87 22.02 -5.23
C GLY A 6 -16.28 22.16 -5.81
N SER A 7 -16.39 22.31 -7.11
CA SER A 7 -17.69 22.29 -7.79
C SER A 7 -18.28 20.86 -7.77
N GLU A 8 -19.60 20.76 -7.82
CA GLU A 8 -20.31 19.47 -7.86
C GLU A 8 -19.80 18.56 -9.02
N VAL A 9 -19.36 19.16 -10.11
CA VAL A 9 -18.76 18.48 -11.26
C VAL A 9 -17.39 17.88 -10.93
N ASP A 10 -16.57 18.57 -10.12
CA ASP A 10 -15.21 18.12 -9.81
C ASP A 10 -15.17 16.91 -8.87
N CYS A 11 -16.28 16.58 -8.21
CA CYS A 11 -16.37 15.46 -7.27
C CYS A 11 -17.32 14.35 -7.73
N GLN A 12 -17.91 14.44 -8.91
CA GLN A 12 -18.92 13.50 -9.39
C GLN A 12 -18.40 12.05 -9.42
N ARG A 13 -17.15 11.85 -9.84
CA ARG A 13 -16.50 10.53 -9.86
C ARG A 13 -16.39 9.95 -8.44
N VAL A 14 -16.02 10.76 -7.46
CA VAL A 14 -15.94 10.31 -6.06
C VAL A 14 -17.34 10.05 -5.48
N ALA A 15 -18.35 10.86 -5.85
CA ALA A 15 -19.73 10.66 -5.43
C ALA A 15 -20.32 9.36 -5.99
N SER A 16 -19.88 8.91 -7.18
CA SER A 16 -20.24 7.62 -7.76
C SER A 16 -19.43 6.44 -7.23
N GLY A 17 -18.49 6.68 -6.33
CA GLY A 17 -17.64 5.66 -5.71
C GLY A 17 -18.44 4.60 -4.95
N ILE A 18 -17.97 3.37 -5.02
CA ILE A 18 -18.67 2.19 -4.54
C ILE A 18 -17.96 1.59 -3.33
N TRP A 19 -18.65 1.50 -2.20
CA TRP A 19 -18.19 0.74 -1.03
C TRP A 19 -18.50 -0.74 -1.24
N THR A 20 -17.55 -1.52 -1.71
CA THR A 20 -17.76 -2.89 -2.20
C THR A 20 -18.31 -3.85 -1.16
N ARG A 21 -18.06 -3.63 0.13
CA ARG A 21 -18.55 -4.47 1.23
C ARG A 21 -19.94 -4.08 1.75
N THR A 22 -20.45 -2.90 1.40
CA THR A 22 -21.71 -2.36 1.95
C THR A 22 -22.79 -2.16 0.92
N HIS A 23 -22.44 -2.08 -0.35
CA HIS A 23 -23.41 -2.03 -1.43
C HIS A 23 -23.76 -3.46 -1.85
N ASN A 24 -24.98 -3.87 -1.63
CA ASN A 24 -25.49 -5.16 -2.10
C ASN A 24 -25.92 -5.06 -3.57
N ARG A 25 -24.97 -4.76 -4.46
CA ARG A 25 -25.20 -4.61 -5.91
C ARG A 25 -24.10 -5.37 -6.65
N ASP A 26 -24.47 -5.97 -7.78
CA ASP A 26 -23.52 -6.52 -8.74
C ASP A 26 -22.75 -5.37 -9.39
N TYR A 27 -21.45 -5.25 -9.12
CA TYR A 27 -20.59 -4.31 -9.82
C TYR A 27 -19.88 -5.02 -10.96
N ARG A 28 -19.74 -4.28 -12.04
CA ARG A 28 -18.79 -4.65 -13.07
C ARG A 28 -17.58 -3.74 -12.94
N PHE A 29 -16.50 -4.28 -12.41
CA PHE A 29 -15.21 -3.62 -12.46
C PHE A 29 -14.78 -3.46 -13.92
N LYS A 30 -14.08 -2.37 -14.22
CA LYS A 30 -13.65 -2.05 -15.60
C LYS A 30 -12.70 -3.10 -16.15
N ASN A 31 -11.87 -3.70 -15.30
CA ASN A 31 -10.97 -4.79 -15.62
C ASN A 31 -11.37 -6.04 -14.83
N ALA A 32 -11.46 -7.19 -15.51
CA ALA A 32 -11.84 -8.46 -14.89
C ALA A 32 -10.81 -8.97 -13.86
N GLN A 33 -9.58 -8.49 -13.92
CA GLN A 33 -8.50 -8.83 -12.98
C GLN A 33 -8.41 -7.88 -11.78
N GLN A 34 -9.28 -6.84 -11.72
CA GLN A 34 -9.34 -5.84 -10.67
C GLN A 34 -10.58 -6.07 -9.79
N MET A 35 -10.38 -6.20 -8.48
CA MET A 35 -11.46 -6.39 -7.52
C MET A 35 -11.17 -5.70 -6.18
N PRO A 36 -11.29 -4.36 -6.08
CA PRO A 36 -11.10 -3.62 -4.83
C PRO A 36 -11.97 -4.16 -3.71
N GLN A 37 -11.39 -4.43 -2.54
CA GLN A 37 -12.08 -5.10 -1.45
C GLN A 37 -12.84 -4.14 -0.51
N LEU A 38 -12.66 -2.82 -0.67
CA LEU A 38 -13.28 -1.81 0.20
C LEU A 38 -13.98 -0.70 -0.58
N PHE A 39 -13.27 -0.01 -1.47
CA PHE A 39 -13.79 1.14 -2.19
C PHE A 39 -13.30 1.14 -3.64
N TYR A 40 -14.24 1.21 -4.55
CA TYR A 40 -13.96 1.31 -5.98
C TYR A 40 -14.36 2.69 -6.50
N LEU A 41 -13.42 3.38 -7.10
CA LEU A 41 -13.63 4.64 -7.79
C LEU A 41 -13.74 4.35 -9.30
N PRO A 42 -14.94 4.52 -9.92
CA PRO A 42 -15.11 4.29 -11.34
C PRO A 42 -14.37 5.35 -12.15
N ASP A 43 -14.12 5.04 -13.42
CA ASP A 43 -13.54 5.96 -14.41
C ASP A 43 -12.15 6.54 -14.08
N ILE A 44 -11.44 5.90 -13.17
CA ILE A 44 -10.00 6.06 -13.00
C ILE A 44 -9.28 5.09 -13.95
N TYR A 45 -8.12 5.47 -14.50
CA TYR A 45 -7.41 4.50 -15.31
C TYR A 45 -6.97 3.30 -14.45
N ALA A 46 -6.91 2.13 -15.04
CA ALA A 46 -6.54 0.91 -14.34
C ALA A 46 -5.45 0.17 -15.09
N ARG A 47 -4.28 0.01 -14.46
CA ARG A 47 -3.14 -0.75 -14.96
C ARG A 47 -2.57 -1.58 -13.83
N GLY A 48 -2.18 -2.82 -14.13
CA GLY A 48 -1.53 -3.66 -13.13
C GLY A 48 -0.25 -3.00 -12.63
N PHE A 49 0.73 -2.83 -13.49
CA PHE A 49 1.92 -2.02 -13.20
C PHE A 49 1.83 -0.65 -13.85
N ASP A 50 2.36 0.35 -13.18
CA ASP A 50 2.51 1.71 -13.70
C ASP A 50 3.96 2.01 -14.06
N ASP A 51 4.16 2.83 -15.08
CA ASP A 51 5.47 3.35 -15.42
C ASP A 51 5.67 4.70 -14.73
N ALA A 52 6.50 4.69 -13.71
CA ALA A 52 6.82 5.85 -12.90
C ALA A 52 8.18 6.45 -13.24
N SER A 53 8.79 6.07 -14.36
CA SER A 53 10.13 6.54 -14.75
C SER A 53 10.22 8.06 -14.88
N ASP A 54 9.14 8.71 -15.33
CA ASP A 54 9.06 10.15 -15.52
C ASP A 54 8.59 10.93 -14.28
N TRP A 55 8.28 10.24 -13.17
CA TRP A 55 7.87 10.90 -11.95
C TRP A 55 9.10 11.35 -11.15
N GLY A 56 9.34 12.66 -11.08
CA GLY A 56 10.56 13.22 -10.49
C GLY A 56 10.87 12.76 -9.06
N TRP A 57 9.85 12.47 -8.24
CA TRP A 57 10.03 11.98 -6.88
C TRP A 57 10.61 10.55 -6.83
N THR A 58 10.42 9.72 -7.86
CA THR A 58 10.97 8.36 -7.89
C THR A 58 12.49 8.38 -7.93
N GLN A 59 13.07 9.33 -8.69
CA GLN A 59 14.51 9.48 -8.77
C GLN A 59 15.13 9.84 -7.41
N THR A 60 14.45 10.70 -6.63
CA THR A 60 14.91 11.07 -5.28
C THR A 60 14.97 9.85 -4.36
N LEU A 61 13.91 9.04 -4.32
CA LEU A 61 13.88 7.83 -3.51
C LEU A 61 14.89 6.77 -3.98
N GLN A 62 15.02 6.57 -5.29
CA GLN A 62 15.99 5.63 -5.84
C GLN A 62 17.44 6.05 -5.51
N THR A 63 17.72 7.35 -5.54
CA THR A 63 19.04 7.88 -5.16
C THR A 63 19.31 7.67 -3.66
N ALA A 64 18.28 7.79 -2.83
CA ALA A 64 18.39 7.58 -1.39
C ALA A 64 18.40 6.09 -0.97
N ALA A 65 18.19 5.15 -1.88
CA ALA A 65 17.98 3.74 -1.54
C ALA A 65 19.10 3.14 -0.68
N THR A 66 20.35 3.45 -0.97
CA THR A 66 21.50 2.96 -0.16
C THR A 66 21.49 3.56 1.26
N GLU A 67 21.13 4.84 1.41
CA GLU A 67 21.04 5.45 2.73
C GLU A 67 19.86 4.86 3.52
N ILE A 68 18.72 4.61 2.86
CA ILE A 68 17.55 3.96 3.45
C ILE A 68 17.89 2.53 3.90
N GLU A 69 18.64 1.78 3.10
CA GLU A 69 19.11 0.45 3.46
C GLU A 69 20.08 0.49 4.65
N ASN A 70 20.95 1.49 4.74
CA ASN A 70 21.84 1.67 5.88
C ASN A 70 21.07 1.99 7.16
N GLU A 71 20.05 2.85 7.11
CA GLU A 71 19.17 3.10 8.25
C GLU A 71 18.44 1.83 8.69
N LEU A 72 17.92 1.05 7.73
CA LEU A 72 17.30 -0.24 7.98
C LEU A 72 18.26 -1.20 8.70
N ASN A 73 19.48 -1.36 8.18
CA ASN A 73 20.49 -2.26 8.76
C ASN A 73 20.88 -1.85 10.18
N ASN A 74 21.00 -0.56 10.46
CA ASN A 74 21.28 -0.03 11.80
C ASN A 74 20.13 -0.27 12.77
N ALA A 75 18.89 -0.27 12.28
CA ALA A 75 17.68 -0.51 13.05
C ALA A 75 17.28 -1.99 13.16
N LEU A 76 17.97 -2.93 12.48
CA LEU A 76 17.63 -4.35 12.46
C LEU A 76 17.38 -4.99 13.85
N PRO A 77 18.15 -4.68 14.91
CA PRO A 77 17.87 -5.22 16.24
C PRO A 77 16.48 -4.77 16.78
N LEU A 78 16.12 -3.50 16.56
CA LEU A 78 14.79 -2.96 16.91
C LEU A 78 13.69 -3.58 16.06
N ILE A 79 13.96 -3.77 14.77
CA ILE A 79 13.04 -4.38 13.81
C ILE A 79 12.63 -5.78 14.27
N ARG A 80 13.58 -6.59 14.69
CA ARG A 80 13.33 -7.94 15.17
C ARG A 80 12.55 -7.96 16.48
N ALA A 81 12.65 -6.90 17.28
CA ALA A 81 11.91 -6.77 18.53
C ALA A 81 10.49 -6.20 18.34
N GLN A 82 10.28 -5.34 17.35
CA GLN A 82 9.02 -4.62 17.10
C GLN A 82 8.26 -5.07 15.84
N GLY A 83 8.86 -5.91 15.01
CA GLY A 83 8.21 -6.45 13.83
C GLY A 83 6.96 -7.25 14.20
N ARG A 84 5.85 -6.96 13.54
CA ARG A 84 4.59 -7.69 13.72
C ARG A 84 4.27 -8.55 12.51
N PRO A 85 3.47 -9.63 12.66
CA PRO A 85 2.86 -10.27 11.52
C PRO A 85 2.12 -9.22 10.66
N TYR A 86 2.36 -9.22 9.34
CA TYR A 86 1.63 -8.32 8.44
C TYR A 86 0.12 -8.58 8.52
N LEU A 87 -0.26 -9.86 8.46
CA LEU A 87 -1.63 -10.30 8.72
C LEU A 87 -1.78 -10.68 10.19
N PRO A 88 -2.61 -9.99 10.97
CA PRO A 88 -2.90 -10.37 12.35
C PRO A 88 -3.44 -11.80 12.47
N ALA A 89 -3.23 -12.43 13.62
CA ALA A 89 -3.85 -13.71 13.91
C ALA A 89 -5.38 -13.60 13.84
N GLY A 90 -6.02 -14.59 13.21
CA GLY A 90 -7.47 -14.59 13.00
C GLY A 90 -7.95 -13.75 11.80
N SER A 91 -7.04 -13.20 10.98
CA SER A 91 -7.42 -12.59 9.71
C SER A 91 -8.18 -13.58 8.85
N GLN A 92 -9.33 -13.15 8.33
CA GLN A 92 -10.16 -13.96 7.43
C GLN A 92 -9.56 -13.94 6.03
N THR A 93 -8.76 -14.93 5.73
CA THR A 93 -8.04 -15.09 4.46
C THR A 93 -8.11 -16.55 4.00
N ASP A 94 -7.95 -16.78 2.72
CA ASP A 94 -7.99 -18.11 2.11
C ASP A 94 -6.60 -18.63 1.72
N GLY A 95 -6.49 -19.93 1.53
CA GLY A 95 -5.33 -20.60 0.96
C GLY A 95 -4.03 -20.37 1.72
N SER A 96 -2.93 -20.13 1.00
CA SER A 96 -1.61 -19.93 1.60
C SER A 96 -1.48 -18.60 2.34
N LEU A 97 -2.36 -17.63 2.08
CA LEU A 97 -2.42 -16.40 2.87
C LEU A 97 -2.83 -16.69 4.33
N ALA A 98 -3.71 -17.65 4.55
CA ALA A 98 -4.10 -18.08 5.90
C ALA A 98 -2.91 -18.61 6.71
N ALA A 99 -1.94 -19.25 6.07
CA ALA A 99 -0.72 -19.73 6.71
C ALA A 99 0.23 -18.60 7.18
N LEU A 100 0.08 -17.40 6.63
CA LEU A 100 0.84 -16.21 7.01
C LEU A 100 0.14 -15.40 8.12
N ALA A 101 -1.13 -15.67 8.41
CA ALA A 101 -1.86 -14.97 9.46
C ALA A 101 -1.28 -15.29 10.86
N GLY A 102 -0.89 -14.26 11.59
CA GLY A 102 -0.22 -14.40 12.90
C GLY A 102 1.23 -14.88 12.82
N SER A 103 1.78 -15.06 11.62
CA SER A 103 3.14 -15.58 11.42
C SER A 103 4.13 -14.45 11.11
N LEU A 104 5.32 -14.54 11.68
CA LEU A 104 6.45 -13.67 11.33
C LEU A 104 7.16 -14.08 10.02
N ASN A 105 6.60 -15.02 9.28
CA ASN A 105 7.08 -15.37 7.94
C ASN A 105 6.85 -14.23 6.93
N TRP A 106 5.83 -13.41 7.18
CA TRP A 106 5.61 -12.12 6.56
C TRP A 106 5.45 -11.07 7.65
N THR A 107 6.49 -10.27 7.83
CA THR A 107 6.60 -9.28 8.90
C THR A 107 6.46 -7.86 8.34
N ALA A 108 5.74 -7.02 9.05
CA ALA A 108 5.73 -5.58 8.84
C ALA A 108 6.47 -4.88 9.99
N LEU A 109 7.29 -3.89 9.62
CA LEU A 109 7.84 -2.90 10.51
C LEU A 109 7.28 -1.54 10.12
N ASP A 110 6.28 -1.09 10.85
CA ASP A 110 5.55 0.13 10.50
C ASP A 110 6.27 1.38 10.97
N LEU A 111 6.55 2.31 10.04
CA LEU A 111 6.89 3.70 10.33
C LEU A 111 5.61 4.53 10.51
N PHE A 112 4.58 4.22 9.70
CA PHE A 112 3.23 4.78 9.83
C PHE A 112 2.22 3.66 9.62
N ILE A 113 1.16 3.65 10.43
CA ILE A 113 0.00 2.77 10.31
C ILE A 113 -1.28 3.53 10.64
N ASP A 114 -2.28 3.47 9.75
CA ASP A 114 -3.55 4.23 9.87
C ASP A 114 -3.32 5.74 10.11
N GLY A 115 -2.31 6.34 9.48
CA GLY A 115 -1.94 7.74 9.65
C GLY A 115 -1.23 8.07 10.96
N ARG A 116 -0.87 7.08 11.76
CA ARG A 116 -0.18 7.25 13.05
C ARG A 116 1.30 6.93 12.92
N PRO A 117 2.18 7.86 13.30
CA PRO A 117 3.62 7.61 13.31
C PRO A 117 4.01 6.64 14.42
N ASN A 118 4.96 5.77 14.17
CA ASN A 118 5.64 5.00 15.20
C ASN A 118 6.75 5.85 15.82
N SER A 119 6.46 6.46 16.96
CA SER A 119 7.36 7.39 17.64
C SER A 119 8.70 6.79 18.08
N GLU A 120 8.77 5.46 18.25
CA GLU A 120 10.00 4.75 18.62
C GLU A 120 10.90 4.50 17.40
N LEU A 121 10.31 4.22 16.24
CA LEU A 121 11.05 3.88 15.04
C LEU A 121 11.44 5.10 14.20
N ILE A 122 10.55 6.07 14.07
CA ILE A 122 10.75 7.27 13.24
C ILE A 122 12.12 7.95 13.45
N PRO A 123 12.65 8.10 14.67
CA PRO A 123 13.96 8.72 14.90
C PRO A 123 15.13 7.98 14.25
N HIS A 124 14.97 6.71 13.90
CA HIS A 124 16.01 5.89 13.27
C HIS A 124 16.03 5.97 11.74
N PHE A 125 15.02 6.66 11.13
CA PHE A 125 14.80 6.71 9.69
C PHE A 125 14.72 8.14 9.11
N PRO A 126 15.60 9.10 9.51
CA PRO A 126 15.50 10.49 9.07
C PRO A 126 15.69 10.66 7.56
N LYS A 127 16.58 9.89 6.93
CA LYS A 127 16.80 9.94 5.48
C LYS A 127 15.64 9.33 4.70
N THR A 128 15.13 8.21 5.18
CA THR A 128 13.92 7.57 4.64
C THR A 128 12.75 8.55 4.64
N LEU A 129 12.49 9.22 5.75
CA LEU A 129 11.40 10.18 5.87
C LEU A 129 11.60 11.39 4.95
N ALA A 130 12.82 11.94 4.89
CA ALA A 130 13.14 13.08 4.03
C ALA A 130 12.92 12.74 2.54
N ALA A 131 13.28 11.53 2.10
CA ALA A 131 13.06 11.07 0.74
C ALA A 131 11.56 10.84 0.44
N LEU A 132 10.82 10.26 1.38
CA LEU A 132 9.39 9.99 1.24
C LEU A 132 8.55 11.28 1.11
N LEU A 133 8.93 12.37 1.76
CA LEU A 133 8.21 13.65 1.68
C LEU A 133 8.17 14.25 0.26
N GLN A 134 8.99 13.76 -0.67
CA GLN A 134 8.95 14.19 -2.07
C GLN A 134 7.87 13.45 -2.88
N ALA A 135 7.37 12.34 -2.38
CA ALA A 135 6.32 11.56 -3.05
C ALA A 135 4.91 12.08 -2.70
N PRO A 136 3.93 11.93 -3.61
CA PRO A 136 2.54 12.29 -3.35
C PRO A 136 1.86 11.25 -2.45
N LEU A 137 2.35 11.11 -1.22
CA LEU A 137 1.92 10.09 -0.28
C LEU A 137 0.40 10.11 -0.04
N TYR A 138 -0.21 8.94 -0.06
CA TYR A 138 -1.60 8.79 0.33
C TYR A 138 -1.75 8.92 1.84
N GLY A 139 -2.68 9.77 2.26
CA GLY A 139 -3.04 9.95 3.67
C GLY A 139 -4.42 10.58 3.81
N LEU A 140 -5.16 10.17 4.83
CA LEU A 140 -6.49 10.71 5.14
C LEU A 140 -6.40 11.99 5.97
N ASP A 141 -5.33 12.16 6.68
CA ASP A 141 -5.01 13.30 7.54
C ASP A 141 -3.63 13.86 7.14
N GLU A 142 -2.86 14.40 8.07
CA GLU A 142 -1.56 15.04 7.80
C GLU A 142 -0.45 14.05 7.49
N ASN A 143 -0.55 12.83 8.03
CA ASN A 143 0.48 11.80 7.87
C ASN A 143 0.15 10.83 6.74
N PRO A 144 1.15 10.14 6.19
CA PRO A 144 0.94 8.99 5.31
C PRO A 144 0.03 7.95 5.99
N PHE A 145 -0.86 7.33 5.22
CA PHE A 145 -1.75 6.30 5.76
C PHE A 145 -0.94 5.09 6.24
N GLU A 146 -0.01 4.63 5.42
CA GLU A 146 0.91 3.55 5.76
C GLU A 146 2.27 3.75 5.10
N VAL A 147 3.32 3.43 5.85
CA VAL A 147 4.70 3.28 5.39
C VAL A 147 5.33 2.20 6.26
N PHE A 148 5.84 1.14 5.65
CA PHE A 148 6.43 0.04 6.40
C PHE A 148 7.50 -0.71 5.60
N PHE A 149 8.42 -1.34 6.31
CA PHE A 149 9.30 -2.35 5.71
C PHE A 149 8.59 -3.70 5.76
N SER A 150 8.48 -4.33 4.60
CA SER A 150 7.90 -5.66 4.42
C SER A 150 9.01 -6.69 4.31
N LEU A 151 9.09 -7.58 5.28
CA LEU A 151 10.07 -8.66 5.34
C LEU A 151 9.38 -9.98 5.00
N LEU A 152 9.86 -10.68 4.00
CA LEU A 152 9.36 -11.99 3.59
C LEU A 152 10.47 -13.02 3.73
N ARG A 153 10.27 -14.00 4.61
CA ARG A 153 11.26 -15.04 4.89
C ARG A 153 11.53 -15.94 3.70
N PRO A 154 12.65 -16.71 3.72
CA PRO A 154 12.98 -17.71 2.71
C PRO A 154 11.83 -18.67 2.42
N GLY A 155 11.61 -18.99 1.15
CA GLY A 155 10.62 -19.96 0.70
C GLY A 155 9.15 -19.52 0.86
N GLN A 156 8.86 -18.30 1.30
CA GLN A 156 7.50 -17.85 1.55
C GLN A 156 6.81 -17.31 0.30
N HIS A 157 5.50 -17.51 0.25
CA HIS A 157 4.62 -17.08 -0.82
C HIS A 157 3.44 -16.29 -0.24
N ILE A 158 3.31 -15.03 -0.62
CA ILE A 158 2.11 -14.23 -0.43
C ILE A 158 1.19 -14.56 -1.60
N SER A 159 0.18 -15.41 -1.36
CA SER A 159 -0.69 -15.94 -2.42
C SER A 159 -1.56 -14.86 -3.08
N PRO A 160 -2.14 -15.14 -4.25
CA PRO A 160 -2.96 -14.20 -4.98
C PRO A 160 -4.06 -13.59 -4.12
N HIS A 161 -4.12 -12.25 -4.09
CA HIS A 161 -5.10 -11.47 -3.34
C HIS A 161 -5.34 -10.13 -4.01
N PHE A 162 -6.27 -9.35 -3.47
CA PHE A 162 -6.65 -8.03 -3.95
C PHE A 162 -6.50 -7.00 -2.83
N GLY A 163 -6.06 -5.80 -3.18
CA GLY A 163 -6.00 -4.65 -2.28
C GLY A 163 -7.37 -4.02 -2.01
N LEU A 164 -7.35 -2.95 -1.26
CA LEU A 164 -8.56 -2.37 -0.70
C LEU A 164 -9.24 -1.36 -1.64
N SER A 165 -8.48 -0.49 -2.31
CA SER A 165 -9.08 0.66 -2.98
C SER A 165 -8.19 1.21 -4.09
N ASN A 166 -8.77 1.51 -5.25
CA ASN A 166 -8.05 2.00 -6.42
C ASN A 166 -7.81 3.52 -6.47
N HIS A 167 -8.08 4.24 -5.38
CA HIS A 167 -7.75 5.67 -5.28
C HIS A 167 -6.30 5.94 -4.89
N SER A 168 -5.56 4.90 -4.59
CA SER A 168 -4.12 4.92 -4.30
C SER A 168 -3.40 3.83 -5.09
N LEU A 169 -2.11 4.02 -5.32
CA LEU A 169 -1.22 3.02 -5.87
C LEU A 169 -0.21 2.59 -4.82
N THR A 170 0.16 1.32 -4.84
CA THR A 170 1.19 0.76 -3.98
C THR A 170 2.56 0.93 -4.60
N VAL A 171 3.52 1.39 -3.81
CA VAL A 171 4.91 1.61 -4.20
C VAL A 171 5.81 0.69 -3.41
N HIS A 172 6.65 -0.04 -4.11
CA HIS A 172 7.74 -0.83 -3.56
C HIS A 172 9.09 -0.17 -3.89
N LEU A 173 9.89 0.16 -2.88
CA LEU A 173 11.31 0.41 -3.02
C LEU A 173 12.05 -0.84 -2.51
N PRO A 174 12.54 -1.70 -3.42
CA PRO A 174 13.28 -2.90 -3.08
C PRO A 174 14.63 -2.56 -2.47
N LEU A 175 14.95 -3.10 -1.31
CA LEU A 175 16.22 -2.85 -0.58
C LEU A 175 17.08 -4.11 -0.57
N VAL A 176 16.61 -5.19 0.05
CA VAL A 176 17.29 -6.47 0.09
C VAL A 176 16.50 -7.47 -0.75
N ILE A 177 17.01 -7.77 -1.93
CA ILE A 177 16.33 -8.65 -2.89
C ILE A 177 17.28 -9.79 -3.29
N PRO A 178 17.12 -10.95 -2.65
CA PRO A 178 17.80 -12.16 -3.09
C PRO A 178 17.34 -12.61 -4.48
N GLU A 179 18.11 -13.49 -5.10
CA GLU A 179 17.71 -14.12 -6.37
C GLU A 179 16.36 -14.85 -6.23
N ASN A 180 15.63 -14.98 -7.33
CA ASN A 180 14.33 -15.66 -7.38
C ASN A 180 13.23 -15.05 -6.48
N CYS A 181 13.27 -13.75 -6.30
CA CYS A 181 12.18 -12.97 -5.70
C CYS A 181 11.38 -12.24 -6.78
N TRP A 182 10.06 -12.40 -6.79
CA TRP A 182 9.22 -11.83 -7.83
C TRP A 182 7.87 -11.34 -7.31
N LEU A 183 7.27 -10.43 -8.07
CA LEU A 183 5.93 -9.89 -7.88
C LEU A 183 5.13 -10.10 -9.17
N ARG A 184 3.94 -10.68 -9.08
CA ARG A 184 2.98 -10.75 -10.16
C ARG A 184 1.80 -9.83 -9.87
N VAL A 185 1.38 -9.06 -10.88
CA VAL A 185 0.19 -8.22 -10.84
C VAL A 185 -0.60 -8.48 -12.13
N GLY A 186 -1.82 -8.97 -12.00
CA GLY A 186 -2.56 -9.50 -13.13
C GLY A 186 -1.81 -10.65 -13.81
N GLU A 187 -1.54 -10.49 -15.09
CA GLU A 187 -0.81 -11.48 -15.89
C GLU A 187 0.70 -11.22 -15.96
N GLU A 188 1.16 -10.04 -15.51
CA GLU A 188 2.56 -9.64 -15.63
C GLU A 188 3.35 -9.98 -14.37
N THR A 189 4.49 -10.65 -14.55
CA THR A 189 5.44 -10.97 -13.47
C THR A 189 6.72 -10.15 -13.67
N ARG A 190 7.15 -9.47 -12.60
CA ARG A 190 8.41 -8.72 -12.56
C ARG A 190 9.29 -9.20 -11.41
N GLN A 191 10.59 -9.23 -11.65
CA GLN A 191 11.57 -9.34 -10.56
C GLN A 191 11.87 -7.93 -10.04
N TRP A 192 11.99 -7.81 -8.72
CA TRP A 192 12.48 -6.55 -8.16
C TRP A 192 13.95 -6.34 -8.47
N VAL A 193 14.30 -5.11 -8.73
CA VAL A 193 15.69 -4.66 -8.86
C VAL A 193 16.02 -3.77 -7.66
N PRO A 194 17.03 -4.11 -6.83
CA PRO A 194 17.40 -3.29 -5.69
C PRO A 194 17.55 -1.80 -6.04
N GLY A 195 16.95 -0.94 -5.24
CA GLY A 195 16.96 0.52 -5.45
C GLY A 195 16.08 1.02 -6.58
N LYS A 196 15.36 0.17 -7.33
CA LYS A 196 14.45 0.57 -8.41
C LYS A 196 13.00 0.46 -7.98
N ILE A 197 12.30 1.60 -8.00
CA ILE A 197 10.90 1.67 -7.62
C ILE A 197 10.03 0.84 -8.57
N THR A 198 9.09 0.11 -7.98
CA THR A 198 8.00 -0.57 -8.66
C THR A 198 6.69 0.05 -8.16
N VAL A 199 5.82 0.49 -9.07
CA VAL A 199 4.49 1.03 -8.75
C VAL A 199 3.44 0.14 -9.40
N PHE A 200 2.38 -0.16 -8.64
CA PHE A 200 1.29 -0.99 -9.13
C PHE A 200 -0.03 -0.69 -8.42
N ASP A 201 -1.12 -1.01 -9.09
CA ASP A 201 -2.46 -1.00 -8.53
C ASP A 201 -2.71 -2.36 -7.84
N ASP A 202 -2.67 -2.38 -6.52
CA ASP A 202 -2.85 -3.58 -5.72
C ASP A 202 -4.28 -4.12 -5.74
N THR A 203 -5.22 -3.37 -6.30
CA THR A 203 -6.59 -3.86 -6.52
C THR A 203 -6.71 -4.85 -7.68
N PHE A 204 -5.68 -4.98 -8.52
CA PHE A 204 -5.51 -6.14 -9.38
C PHE A 204 -5.12 -7.37 -8.55
N ILE A 205 -5.48 -8.56 -9.04
CA ILE A 205 -4.97 -9.79 -8.43
C ILE A 205 -3.45 -9.75 -8.43
N HIS A 206 -2.85 -9.88 -7.26
CA HIS A 206 -1.39 -9.84 -7.15
C HIS A 206 -0.88 -10.83 -6.10
N GLU A 207 0.36 -11.25 -6.30
CA GLU A 207 1.06 -12.17 -5.42
C GLU A 207 2.55 -11.88 -5.42
N ALA A 208 3.25 -12.29 -4.36
CA ALA A 208 4.68 -12.10 -4.23
C ALA A 208 5.36 -13.35 -3.67
N ARG A 209 6.56 -13.66 -4.15
CA ARG A 209 7.25 -14.86 -3.71
C ARG A 209 8.74 -14.60 -3.47
N ASN A 210 9.25 -15.25 -2.45
CA ASN A 210 10.68 -15.36 -2.14
C ASN A 210 11.06 -16.84 -2.23
N GLU A 211 11.67 -17.27 -3.32
CA GLU A 211 12.14 -18.64 -3.54
C GLU A 211 13.60 -18.84 -3.14
N SER A 212 14.22 -17.81 -2.53
CA SER A 212 15.61 -17.83 -2.11
C SER A 212 15.80 -18.45 -0.71
N ALA A 213 17.06 -18.56 -0.30
CA ALA A 213 17.45 -18.95 1.06
C ALA A 213 17.64 -17.76 2.01
N GLU A 214 17.39 -16.53 1.55
CA GLU A 214 17.60 -15.30 2.31
C GLU A 214 16.30 -14.50 2.46
N GLU A 215 16.26 -13.57 3.39
CA GLU A 215 15.09 -12.72 3.64
C GLU A 215 15.00 -11.59 2.59
N ARG A 216 13.80 -11.39 2.02
CA ARG A 216 13.52 -10.27 1.11
C ARG A 216 12.98 -9.09 1.90
N ILE A 217 13.52 -7.88 1.69
CA ILE A 217 13.06 -6.65 2.35
C ILE A 217 12.74 -5.56 1.30
N VAL A 218 11.53 -5.01 1.41
CA VAL A 218 11.03 -3.94 0.56
C VAL A 218 10.42 -2.84 1.44
N LEU A 219 10.74 -1.58 1.20
CA LEU A 219 9.99 -0.46 1.76
C LEU A 219 8.70 -0.29 0.94
N ILE A 220 7.56 -0.35 1.61
CA ILE A 220 6.23 -0.23 1.02
C ILE A 220 5.52 1.02 1.54
N PHE A 221 4.90 1.75 0.64
CA PHE A 221 4.04 2.89 0.95
C PHE A 221 3.02 3.10 -0.17
N SER A 222 1.97 3.87 0.13
CA SER A 222 0.94 4.19 -0.84
C SER A 222 1.03 5.66 -1.28
N ILE A 223 0.76 5.91 -2.55
CA ILE A 223 0.64 7.25 -3.13
C ILE A 223 -0.78 7.49 -3.62
N TRP A 224 -1.20 8.74 -3.70
CA TRP A 224 -2.43 9.08 -4.39
C TRP A 224 -2.35 8.65 -5.86
N HIS A 225 -3.46 8.07 -6.35
CA HIS A 225 -3.55 7.74 -7.76
C HIS A 225 -3.36 9.01 -8.60
N PRO A 226 -2.44 9.04 -9.60
CA PRO A 226 -2.08 10.26 -10.32
C PRO A 226 -3.22 10.86 -11.14
N ASP A 227 -4.24 10.06 -11.50
CA ASP A 227 -5.44 10.51 -12.19
C ASP A 227 -6.43 11.30 -11.31
N LEU A 228 -6.17 11.41 -10.00
CA LEU A 228 -7.01 12.16 -9.08
C LEU A 228 -6.59 13.62 -9.00
N THR A 229 -7.55 14.51 -9.22
CA THR A 229 -7.39 15.94 -8.91
C THR A 229 -7.30 16.17 -7.40
N ASN A 230 -6.80 17.33 -7.00
CA ASN A 230 -6.75 17.68 -5.57
C ASN A 230 -8.16 17.75 -4.94
N ALA A 231 -9.17 18.22 -5.67
CA ALA A 231 -10.55 18.23 -5.21
C ALA A 231 -11.08 16.82 -4.93
N GLU A 232 -10.77 15.87 -5.81
CA GLU A 232 -11.16 14.46 -5.65
C GLU A 232 -10.43 13.80 -4.47
N ARG A 233 -9.14 14.08 -4.26
CA ARG A 233 -8.40 13.61 -3.08
C ARG A 233 -9.05 14.08 -1.78
N GLU A 234 -9.42 15.36 -1.70
CA GLU A 234 -10.14 15.89 -0.54
C GLU A 234 -11.55 15.28 -0.38
N ALA A 235 -12.25 15.01 -1.48
CA ALA A 235 -13.53 14.33 -1.45
C ALA A 235 -13.40 12.88 -0.94
N VAL A 236 -12.37 12.14 -1.39
CA VAL A 236 -12.04 10.79 -0.87
C VAL A 236 -11.76 10.84 0.62
N LYS A 237 -10.89 11.75 1.07
CA LYS A 237 -10.60 11.93 2.52
C LYS A 237 -11.88 12.11 3.33
N ARG A 238 -12.80 12.98 2.88
CA ARG A 238 -14.09 13.18 3.53
C ARG A 238 -14.93 11.92 3.56
N ALA A 239 -15.05 11.22 2.42
CA ALA A 239 -15.84 10.01 2.34
C ALA A 239 -15.35 8.95 3.35
N PHE A 240 -14.03 8.76 3.45
CA PHE A 240 -13.43 7.81 4.39
C PHE A 240 -13.58 8.24 5.85
N ARG A 241 -13.41 9.52 6.16
CA ARG A 241 -13.65 10.06 7.52
C ARG A 241 -15.10 9.87 7.94
N SER A 242 -16.05 10.29 7.09
CA SER A 242 -17.48 10.12 7.37
C SER A 242 -17.87 8.65 7.57
N ARG A 243 -17.31 7.74 6.76
CA ARG A 243 -17.52 6.30 6.95
C ARG A 243 -16.97 5.80 8.28
N ARG A 244 -15.77 6.24 8.66
CA ARG A 244 -15.13 5.87 9.94
C ARG A 244 -15.98 6.34 11.13
N GLU A 245 -16.44 7.59 11.10
CA GLU A 245 -17.33 8.16 12.12
C GLU A 245 -18.65 7.41 12.19
N TRP A 246 -19.27 7.12 11.04
CA TRP A 246 -20.53 6.38 10.97
C TRP A 246 -20.39 4.95 11.55
N LEU A 247 -19.29 4.26 11.27
CA LEU A 247 -19.00 2.94 11.83
C LEU A 247 -18.74 3.00 13.34
N ALA A 248 -18.01 4.02 13.81
CA ALA A 248 -17.73 4.19 15.24
C ALA A 248 -19.01 4.40 16.06
N GLN A 249 -19.98 5.16 15.53
CA GLN A 249 -21.27 5.39 16.18
C GLN A 249 -22.16 4.15 16.24
N ARG A 250 -21.90 3.13 15.41
CA ARG A 250 -22.69 1.90 15.29
C ARG A 250 -21.99 0.66 15.86
N ARG A 251 -20.82 0.79 16.44
CA ARG A 251 -20.24 -0.26 17.27
C ARG A 251 -21.09 -0.34 18.55
N ILE A 252 -22.16 -1.13 18.46
CA ILE A 252 -22.84 -1.67 19.63
C ILE A 252 -21.80 -2.57 20.33
N PRO A 253 -21.64 -2.47 21.65
CA PRO A 253 -20.64 -3.20 22.41
C PRO A 253 -20.75 -4.71 22.22
#